data_d4bab64181bd601c6168dfb540475ee1
#
_entry.id   d4bab64181bd601c6168dfb540475ee1
#
_cell.length_a   1.000
_cell.length_b   1.000
_cell.length_c   1.000
_cell.angle_alpha   90.00
_cell.angle_beta   90.00
_cell.angle_gamma   90.00
#
_symmetry.space_group_name_H-M   'P 1'
#
loop_
_entity.id
_entity.type
_entity.pdbx_description
1 polymer ?
#
loop_
_entity_poly.entity_id
_entity_poly.type
_entity_poly.pdbx_seq_one_letter_code
_entity_poly.pdbx_strand_id
1 'polypeptide(L)'
;IGKSGISSLKKEGDLSTPKGTFGLGLLYYRKDRVKLPKCKLPKKIIKKNTGWCDDSRSKKYNREITLPSKFSAEKLYRKSKIYDLLIHIKYNHTPVIKKKGSAIFLHLTEKTNKPTKGCIAISKKDFLKILPSLNKKTKISIS
;
A
#
# COMPACT_ATOMS: atom_id res chain seq x y z
N ILE A 1 10.84 -3.50 4.31
CA ILE A 1 10.98 -2.23 3.60
C ILE A 1 11.50 -2.43 2.18
N GLY A 2 11.59 -1.36 1.41
CA GLY A 2 12.13 -1.36 0.05
C GLY A 2 13.56 -1.91 -0.03
N LYS A 3 13.90 -2.56 -1.16
CA LYS A 3 15.22 -3.14 -1.41
C LYS A 3 16.36 -2.12 -1.25
N SER A 4 16.10 -0.87 -1.63
CA SER A 4 17.07 0.24 -1.54
C SER A 4 17.02 0.98 -0.19
N GLY A 5 16.35 0.43 0.82
CA GLY A 5 16.23 1.04 2.15
C GLY A 5 15.20 2.16 2.22
N ILE A 6 15.43 3.11 3.12
CA ILE A 6 14.56 4.27 3.37
C ILE A 6 15.20 5.52 2.76
N SER A 7 14.40 6.34 2.08
CA SER A 7 14.90 7.54 1.37
C SER A 7 14.02 8.76 1.63
N SER A 8 14.65 9.90 1.89
CA SER A 8 14.00 11.23 1.90
C SER A 8 13.79 11.81 0.49
N LEU A 9 14.51 11.25 -0.50
CA LEU A 9 14.46 11.66 -1.92
C LEU A 9 13.79 10.62 -2.81
N LYS A 10 12.72 10.00 -2.31
CA LYS A 10 11.96 8.97 -3.01
C LYS A 10 11.55 9.38 -4.41
N LYS A 11 11.76 8.45 -5.37
CA LYS A 11 11.32 8.56 -6.78
C LYS A 11 10.57 7.30 -7.20
N GLU A 12 9.78 7.40 -8.28
CA GLU A 12 9.13 6.23 -8.88
C GLU A 12 10.20 5.23 -9.35
N GLY A 13 10.02 3.95 -8.98
CA GLY A 13 10.92 2.88 -9.41
C GLY A 13 12.27 2.76 -8.68
N ASP A 14 12.57 3.61 -7.69
CA ASP A 14 13.84 3.62 -6.97
C ASP A 14 13.99 2.49 -5.92
N LEU A 15 12.95 1.69 -5.74
CA LEU A 15 12.88 0.56 -4.81
C LEU A 15 13.09 0.95 -3.33
N SER A 16 12.99 2.24 -2.98
CA SER A 16 13.11 2.72 -1.61
C SER A 16 11.74 2.93 -0.94
N THR A 17 11.71 2.85 0.37
CA THR A 17 10.58 3.25 1.20
C THR A 17 10.71 4.73 1.55
N PRO A 18 9.65 5.56 1.45
CA PRO A 18 9.76 6.98 1.76
C PRO A 18 9.99 7.20 3.25
N LYS A 19 10.94 8.08 3.58
CA LYS A 19 11.15 8.59 4.94
C LYS A 19 10.11 9.66 5.27
N GLY A 20 9.58 9.65 6.49
CA GLY A 20 8.65 10.67 6.97
C GLY A 20 7.51 10.11 7.81
N THR A 21 6.55 10.99 8.13
CA THR A 21 5.35 10.63 8.90
C THR A 21 4.11 10.85 8.04
N PHE A 22 3.33 9.79 7.85
CA PHE A 22 2.21 9.75 6.91
C PHE A 22 0.93 9.29 7.59
N GLY A 23 -0.21 9.83 7.15
CA GLY A 23 -1.52 9.31 7.53
C GLY A 23 -1.82 7.97 6.87
N LEU A 24 -2.82 7.27 7.39
CA LEU A 24 -3.34 6.03 6.82
C LEU A 24 -4.61 6.31 6.01
N GLY A 25 -4.75 5.61 4.90
CA GLY A 25 -5.93 5.63 4.04
C GLY A 25 -6.83 4.42 4.29
N LEU A 26 -7.39 3.87 3.20
CA LEU A 26 -8.27 2.72 3.27
C LEU A 26 -7.52 1.44 3.66
N LEU A 27 -8.18 0.60 4.44
CA LEU A 27 -7.83 -0.80 4.60
C LEU A 27 -8.51 -1.60 3.47
N TYR A 28 -7.72 -2.19 2.60
CA TYR A 28 -8.17 -3.11 1.55
C TYR A 28 -8.06 -4.55 2.03
N TYR A 29 -9.02 -5.39 1.69
CA TYR A 29 -8.99 -6.80 2.08
C TYR A 29 -9.63 -7.74 1.06
N ARG A 30 -9.15 -8.97 1.03
CA ARG A 30 -9.68 -10.08 0.23
C ARG A 30 -10.81 -10.75 1.00
N LYS A 31 -12.06 -10.40 0.68
CA LYS A 31 -13.27 -10.97 1.32
C LYS A 31 -13.33 -12.51 1.23
N ASP A 32 -12.78 -13.07 0.18
CA ASP A 32 -12.74 -14.52 -0.06
C ASP A 32 -11.66 -15.26 0.76
N ARG A 33 -10.75 -14.54 1.44
CA ARG A 33 -9.61 -15.12 2.17
C ARG A 33 -9.51 -14.70 3.63
N VAL A 34 -10.09 -13.57 3.98
CA VAL A 34 -10.04 -13.03 5.36
C VAL A 34 -11.43 -12.59 5.79
N LYS A 35 -11.74 -12.80 7.08
CA LYS A 35 -12.96 -12.27 7.70
C LYS A 35 -12.90 -10.74 7.71
N LEU A 36 -14.06 -10.08 7.81
CA LEU A 36 -14.13 -8.63 7.93
C LEU A 36 -13.23 -8.15 9.07
N PRO A 37 -12.18 -7.36 8.77
CA PRO A 37 -11.24 -6.93 9.80
C PRO A 37 -11.87 -5.98 10.81
N LYS A 38 -11.61 -6.21 12.09
CA LYS A 38 -11.98 -5.28 13.17
C LYS A 38 -10.99 -4.12 13.18
N CYS A 39 -11.38 -2.99 12.59
CA CYS A 39 -10.55 -1.79 12.48
C CYS A 39 -11.43 -0.55 12.32
N LYS A 40 -11.01 0.59 12.87
CA LYS A 40 -11.70 1.88 12.73
C LYS A 40 -11.30 2.63 11.44
N LEU A 41 -10.37 2.11 10.63
CA LEU A 41 -10.11 2.63 9.29
C LEU A 41 -11.28 2.31 8.35
N PRO A 42 -11.60 3.18 7.39
CA PRO A 42 -12.54 2.84 6.33
C PRO A 42 -11.99 1.67 5.51
N LYS A 43 -12.88 0.75 5.11
CA LYS A 43 -12.53 -0.53 4.48
C LYS A 43 -13.04 -0.62 3.06
N LYS A 44 -12.30 -1.34 2.21
CA LYS A 44 -12.71 -1.64 0.85
C LYS A 44 -12.31 -3.07 0.45
N ILE A 45 -13.23 -3.75 -0.21
CA ILE A 45 -12.97 -5.09 -0.74
C ILE A 45 -12.08 -4.99 -1.99
N ILE A 46 -11.06 -5.85 -2.06
CA ILE A 46 -10.26 -6.03 -3.26
C ILE A 46 -11.04 -6.92 -4.24
N LYS A 47 -11.43 -6.35 -5.38
CA LYS A 47 -12.09 -7.06 -6.48
C LYS A 47 -11.05 -7.53 -7.51
N LYS A 48 -11.43 -8.47 -8.38
CA LYS A 48 -10.55 -9.00 -9.45
C LYS A 48 -9.95 -7.91 -10.35
N ASN A 49 -10.65 -6.81 -10.51
CA ASN A 49 -10.26 -5.65 -11.33
C ASN A 49 -9.76 -4.45 -10.52
N THR A 50 -9.46 -4.62 -9.23
CA THR A 50 -8.88 -3.54 -8.43
C THR A 50 -7.40 -3.35 -8.77
N GLY A 51 -7.01 -2.15 -9.16
CA GLY A 51 -5.64 -1.77 -9.47
C GLY A 51 -5.23 -0.45 -8.82
N TRP A 52 -3.94 -0.17 -8.83
CA TRP A 52 -3.36 1.09 -8.40
C TRP A 52 -2.44 1.63 -9.48
N CYS A 53 -2.74 2.81 -10.01
CA CYS A 53 -1.98 3.37 -11.11
C CYS A 53 -0.59 3.85 -10.65
N ASP A 54 0.46 3.29 -11.25
CA ASP A 54 1.86 3.63 -11.03
C ASP A 54 2.52 4.30 -12.26
N ASP A 55 1.72 4.61 -13.29
CA ASP A 55 2.19 5.30 -14.49
C ASP A 55 2.10 6.82 -14.33
N SER A 56 3.26 7.47 -14.24
CA SER A 56 3.34 8.92 -14.04
C SER A 56 2.77 9.76 -15.21
N ARG A 57 2.47 9.15 -16.36
CA ARG A 57 1.80 9.80 -17.50
C ARG A 57 0.29 9.93 -17.30
N SER A 58 -0.29 9.06 -16.47
CA SER A 58 -1.72 9.02 -16.20
C SER A 58 -2.17 10.17 -15.29
N LYS A 59 -3.35 10.75 -15.57
CA LYS A 59 -4.03 11.67 -14.63
C LYS A 59 -4.43 10.97 -13.31
N LYS A 60 -4.50 9.63 -13.33
CA LYS A 60 -4.81 8.77 -12.17
C LYS A 60 -3.56 8.28 -11.44
N TYR A 61 -2.37 8.80 -11.74
CA TYR A 61 -1.15 8.42 -11.05
C TYR A 61 -1.30 8.44 -9.54
N ASN A 62 -0.83 7.39 -8.88
CA ASN A 62 -0.94 7.14 -7.44
C ASN A 62 -2.38 7.18 -6.91
N ARG A 63 -3.30 6.60 -7.69
CA ARG A 63 -4.71 6.44 -7.33
C ARG A 63 -5.18 5.02 -7.64
N GLU A 64 -6.20 4.59 -6.89
CA GLU A 64 -6.94 3.37 -7.24
C GLU A 64 -7.61 3.53 -8.60
N ILE A 65 -7.56 2.49 -9.40
CA ILE A 65 -8.21 2.40 -10.72
C ILE A 65 -8.88 1.04 -10.90
N THR A 66 -9.79 0.98 -11.85
CA THR A 66 -10.39 -0.27 -12.33
C THR A 66 -9.60 -0.80 -13.51
N LEU A 67 -9.21 -2.06 -13.45
CA LEU A 67 -8.55 -2.76 -14.55
C LEU A 67 -9.57 -3.36 -15.53
N PRO A 68 -9.24 -3.52 -16.83
CA PRO A 68 -7.96 -3.20 -17.47
C PRO A 68 -7.72 -1.69 -17.65
N SER A 69 -6.47 -1.29 -17.77
CA SER A 69 -6.05 0.09 -18.01
C SER A 69 -4.98 0.14 -19.10
N LYS A 70 -5.01 1.18 -19.94
CA LYS A 70 -3.95 1.47 -20.91
C LYS A 70 -2.64 1.94 -20.26
N PHE A 71 -2.71 2.39 -19.01
CA PHE A 71 -1.56 2.82 -18.22
C PHE A 71 -1.10 1.70 -17.31
N SER A 72 0.19 1.68 -16.97
CA SER A 72 0.74 0.76 -15.98
C SER A 72 0.03 0.87 -14.65
N ALA A 73 -0.24 -0.27 -14.05
CA ALA A 73 -0.89 -0.34 -12.74
C ALA A 73 -0.51 -1.60 -11.98
N GLU A 74 -0.42 -1.46 -10.68
CA GLU A 74 -0.26 -2.58 -9.78
C GLU A 74 -1.60 -3.27 -9.53
N LYS A 75 -1.67 -4.58 -9.80
CA LYS A 75 -2.86 -5.39 -9.53
C LYS A 75 -2.92 -5.73 -8.05
N LEU A 76 -4.02 -5.39 -7.38
CA LEU A 76 -4.20 -5.68 -5.94
C LEU A 76 -4.76 -7.08 -5.70
N TYR A 77 -5.54 -7.64 -6.64
CA TYR A 77 -6.07 -9.01 -6.54
C TYR A 77 -5.02 -10.02 -7.02
N ARG A 78 -4.36 -10.70 -6.09
CA ARG A 78 -3.22 -11.60 -6.38
C ARG A 78 -3.47 -13.03 -5.92
N LYS A 79 -2.76 -14.01 -6.52
CA LYS A 79 -2.67 -15.39 -6.01
C LYS A 79 -1.89 -15.43 -4.69
N SER A 80 -0.80 -14.69 -4.59
CA SER A 80 -0.03 -14.50 -3.35
C SER A 80 -0.90 -13.91 -2.25
N LYS A 81 -0.61 -14.26 -1.00
CA LYS A 81 -1.33 -13.78 0.19
C LYS A 81 -0.88 -12.39 0.67
N ILE A 82 0.18 -11.82 0.09
CA ILE A 82 0.78 -10.57 0.57
C ILE A 82 -0.18 -9.38 0.56
N TYR A 83 -1.20 -9.39 -0.31
CA TYR A 83 -2.24 -8.35 -0.41
C TYR A 83 -3.62 -8.81 0.08
N ASP A 84 -3.68 -9.90 0.86
CA ASP A 84 -4.94 -10.30 1.49
C ASP A 84 -5.46 -9.23 2.45
N LEU A 85 -4.54 -8.49 3.06
CA LEU A 85 -4.75 -7.28 3.84
C LEU A 85 -3.69 -6.24 3.45
N LEU A 86 -4.10 -5.03 3.14
CA LEU A 86 -3.18 -3.93 2.93
C LEU A 86 -3.81 -2.59 3.31
N ILE A 87 -2.98 -1.67 3.83
CA ILE A 87 -3.39 -0.31 4.18
C ILE A 87 -2.62 0.66 3.27
N HIS A 88 -3.35 1.57 2.63
CA HIS A 88 -2.73 2.65 1.88
C HIS A 88 -2.05 3.62 2.84
N ILE A 89 -0.76 3.84 2.65
CA ILE A 89 0.00 4.90 3.33
C ILE A 89 -0.10 6.17 2.47
N LYS A 90 -0.57 7.27 3.06
CA LYS A 90 -0.81 8.54 2.34
C LYS A 90 0.50 9.27 2.00
N TYR A 91 1.43 8.56 1.38
CA TYR A 91 2.61 9.15 0.75
C TYR A 91 2.24 9.67 -0.65
N ASN A 92 2.75 10.84 -1.02
CA ASN A 92 2.48 11.47 -2.31
C ASN A 92 0.98 11.47 -2.68
N HIS A 93 0.15 11.92 -1.76
CA HIS A 93 -1.31 11.75 -1.84
C HIS A 93 -2.06 13.04 -2.13
N THR A 94 -1.77 14.13 -1.40
CA THR A 94 -2.46 15.42 -1.53
C THR A 94 -1.45 16.55 -1.34
N PRO A 95 -0.99 17.17 -2.44
CA PRO A 95 -1.23 16.80 -3.83
C PRO A 95 -0.40 15.59 -4.28
N VAL A 96 -0.81 14.96 -5.40
CA VAL A 96 0.02 13.95 -6.07
C VAL A 96 1.01 14.65 -6.99
N ILE A 97 2.29 14.36 -6.81
CA ILE A 97 3.37 14.86 -7.64
C ILE A 97 3.89 13.72 -8.51
N LYS A 98 3.90 13.94 -9.83
CA LYS A 98 4.36 12.95 -10.81
C LYS A 98 5.80 12.51 -10.54
N LYS A 99 6.09 11.23 -10.78
CA LYS A 99 7.43 10.62 -10.61
C LYS A 99 7.97 10.57 -9.17
N LYS A 100 7.26 11.08 -8.18
CA LYS A 100 7.69 11.02 -6.77
C LYS A 100 7.42 9.69 -6.06
N GLY A 101 6.86 8.73 -6.75
CA GLY A 101 6.54 7.40 -6.21
C GLY A 101 5.05 7.21 -5.96
N SER A 102 4.63 5.95 -6.06
CA SER A 102 3.24 5.52 -5.97
C SER A 102 3.12 4.18 -5.27
N ALA A 103 1.89 3.78 -4.97
CA ALA A 103 1.57 2.46 -4.43
C ALA A 103 2.35 2.09 -3.16
N ILE A 104 2.45 3.02 -2.22
CA ILE A 104 3.09 2.76 -0.92
C ILE A 104 2.04 2.21 0.04
N PHE A 105 2.19 0.95 0.40
CA PHE A 105 1.27 0.21 1.26
C PHE A 105 1.97 -0.39 2.47
N LEU A 106 1.24 -0.55 3.57
CA LEU A 106 1.54 -1.52 4.62
C LEU A 106 0.80 -2.81 4.27
N HIS A 107 1.51 -3.91 4.03
CA HIS A 107 0.91 -5.18 3.62
C HIS A 107 1.55 -6.38 4.33
N LEU A 108 1.06 -7.58 4.03
CA LEU A 108 1.55 -8.82 4.63
C LEU A 108 2.85 -9.30 3.97
N THR A 109 3.66 -10.01 4.73
CA THR A 109 4.75 -10.84 4.21
C THR A 109 4.57 -12.30 4.61
N GLU A 110 4.93 -13.20 3.73
CA GLU A 110 4.99 -14.64 4.00
C GLU A 110 6.39 -15.10 4.47
N LYS A 111 7.40 -14.26 4.23
CA LYS A 111 8.79 -14.51 4.62
C LYS A 111 9.38 -13.28 5.27
N THR A 112 9.97 -13.46 6.47
CA THR A 112 10.75 -12.43 7.12
C THR A 112 11.93 -12.01 6.23
N ASN A 113 12.26 -10.72 6.25
CA ASN A 113 13.40 -10.13 5.53
C ASN A 113 13.31 -10.15 3.99
N LYS A 114 12.15 -10.48 3.39
CA LYS A 114 11.99 -10.31 1.94
C LYS A 114 11.81 -8.81 1.61
N PRO A 115 12.71 -8.20 0.82
CA PRO A 115 12.60 -6.80 0.46
C PRO A 115 11.40 -6.55 -0.45
N THR A 116 10.85 -5.34 -0.37
CA THR A 116 9.75 -4.85 -1.22
C THR A 116 10.27 -3.90 -2.30
N LYS A 117 9.38 -3.40 -3.13
CA LYS A 117 9.67 -2.32 -4.08
C LYS A 117 9.46 -0.91 -3.52
N GLY A 118 9.25 -0.78 -2.20
CA GLY A 118 9.04 0.48 -1.51
C GLY A 118 7.96 0.41 -0.43
N CYS A 119 7.10 -0.60 -0.44
CA CYS A 119 6.11 -0.84 0.60
C CYS A 119 6.74 -1.28 1.93
N ILE A 120 5.94 -1.26 2.98
CA ILE A 120 6.27 -1.85 4.28
C ILE A 120 5.53 -3.17 4.39
N ALA A 121 6.24 -4.26 4.68
CA ALA A 121 5.66 -5.58 4.84
C ALA A 121 5.91 -6.09 6.25
N ILE A 122 4.84 -6.58 6.91
CA ILE A 122 4.90 -7.20 8.24
C ILE A 122 4.17 -8.54 8.25
N SER A 123 4.41 -9.35 9.28
CA SER A 123 3.74 -10.63 9.42
C SER A 123 2.22 -10.44 9.57
N LYS A 124 1.44 -11.44 9.14
CA LYS A 124 -0.02 -11.42 9.34
C LYS A 124 -0.38 -11.31 10.83
N LYS A 125 0.38 -11.98 11.70
CA LYS A 125 0.21 -11.91 13.16
C LYS A 125 0.33 -10.47 13.66
N ASP A 126 1.39 -9.77 13.29
CA ASP A 126 1.63 -8.40 13.72
C ASP A 126 0.62 -7.43 13.11
N PHE A 127 0.28 -7.62 11.82
CA PHE A 127 -0.73 -6.82 11.14
C PHE A 127 -2.08 -6.90 11.88
N LEU A 128 -2.54 -8.10 12.22
CA LEU A 128 -3.80 -8.31 12.96
C LEU A 128 -3.74 -7.76 14.39
N LYS A 129 -2.56 -7.79 15.02
CA LYS A 129 -2.36 -7.26 16.38
C LYS A 129 -2.53 -5.73 16.42
N ILE A 130 -2.04 -5.01 15.42
CA ILE A 130 -2.13 -3.53 15.40
C ILE A 130 -3.47 -3.01 14.87
N LEU A 131 -4.18 -3.76 14.03
CA LEU A 131 -5.42 -3.31 13.36
C LEU A 131 -6.46 -2.69 14.29
N PRO A 132 -6.82 -3.29 15.46
CA PRO A 132 -7.85 -2.73 16.33
C PRO A 132 -7.55 -1.33 16.85
N SER A 133 -6.26 -0.97 16.95
CA SER A 133 -5.82 0.36 17.43
C SER A 133 -5.77 1.42 16.35
N LEU A 134 -5.84 1.03 15.06
CA LEU A 134 -5.73 1.96 13.94
C LEU A 134 -7.04 2.70 13.67
N ASN A 135 -6.95 4.00 13.42
CA ASN A 135 -8.07 4.86 13.05
C ASN A 135 -7.61 5.98 12.10
N LYS A 136 -8.54 6.86 11.69
CA LYS A 136 -8.27 7.96 10.75
C LYS A 136 -7.21 8.97 11.22
N LYS A 137 -6.95 9.06 12.55
CA LYS A 137 -5.93 9.97 13.13
C LYS A 137 -4.56 9.30 13.25
N THR A 138 -4.49 7.96 13.12
CA THR A 138 -3.24 7.22 13.22
C THR A 138 -2.28 7.63 12.11
N LYS A 139 -1.03 7.81 12.48
CA LYS A 139 0.08 8.09 11.55
C LYS A 139 1.12 6.98 11.65
N ILE A 140 1.81 6.73 10.55
CA ILE A 140 2.98 5.87 10.48
C ILE A 140 4.23 6.74 10.32
N SER A 141 5.22 6.54 11.18
CA SER A 141 6.52 7.19 11.07
C SER A 141 7.55 6.20 10.52
N ILE A 142 8.25 6.62 9.50
CA ILE A 142 9.27 5.83 8.77
C ILE A 142 10.60 6.60 8.86
N SER A 143 11.52 6.06 9.61
CA SER A 143 12.83 6.66 9.89
C SER A 143 13.97 5.68 9.67
#